data_a3746abf0eb0140388266d59a198d6e1
#
_entry.id   a3746abf0eb0140388266d59a198d6e1
#
_cell.length_a   1.000
_cell.length_b   1.000
_cell.length_c   1.000
_cell.angle_alpha   90.00
_cell.angle_beta   90.00
_cell.angle_gamma   90.00
#
_symmetry.space_group_name_H-M   'P 1'
#
loop_
_entity.id
_entity.type
_entity.pdbx_description
1 polymer ?
#
loop_
_entity_poly.entity_id
_entity_poly.type
_entity_poly.pdbx_seq_one_letter_code
_entity_poly.pdbx_strand_id
1 'polypeptide(L)'
;MEGRLERMKRYGMVMFCVLALSLTGNAAAAPIPIPKGFVLDHGRVTRDGTALECEVHEVPDEIDNGIALWSVVGSGSSGLVKEGETGVIFFGMDGKSVAFIPLDAEGEYQDLIWSPDGSQLVLVTGGAGPDVTFTLFVVDDKGMKKGAKFSGLRGGLAWTDPNRFAFTRIDGVRNVGGGAVEATAFRLSAVLYDVPVEAEIVLKAADETRSYTFQSVSEDGSTLNLTELSVESPKDWDDPEKISEHAMTVDVPAAG
;
A
#
# COMPACT_ATOMS: atom_id res chain seq x y z
N MET A 1 -28.32 30.53 -4.67
CA MET A 1 -27.79 29.30 -5.28
C MET A 1 -26.29 29.32 -5.53
N GLU A 2 -25.63 30.45 -5.51
CA GLU A 2 -24.16 30.61 -5.77
C GLU A 2 -23.24 30.17 -4.62
N GLY A 3 -23.70 30.21 -3.36
CA GLY A 3 -22.86 29.85 -2.21
C GLY A 3 -22.54 28.37 -2.06
N ARG A 4 -23.19 27.47 -2.80
CA ARG A 4 -22.96 26.01 -2.72
C ARG A 4 -21.87 25.54 -3.66
N LEU A 5 -21.63 26.24 -4.76
CA LEU A 5 -20.57 25.90 -5.72
C LEU A 5 -19.17 26.36 -5.27
N GLU A 6 -19.06 27.43 -4.50
CA GLU A 6 -17.78 27.88 -3.97
C GLU A 6 -17.25 27.00 -2.84
N ARG A 7 -18.13 26.39 -2.05
CA ARG A 7 -17.71 25.42 -1.01
C ARG A 7 -17.12 24.13 -1.60
N MET A 8 -17.68 23.63 -2.70
CA MET A 8 -17.13 22.43 -3.36
C MET A 8 -15.74 22.64 -3.97
N LYS A 9 -15.37 23.89 -4.35
CA LYS A 9 -14.04 24.20 -4.89
C LYS A 9 -12.94 24.25 -3.81
N ARG A 10 -13.27 24.50 -2.54
CA ARG A 10 -12.29 24.52 -1.44
C ARG A 10 -11.93 23.13 -0.93
N TYR A 11 -12.86 22.17 -0.99
CA TYR A 11 -12.61 20.79 -0.53
C TYR A 11 -11.91 19.90 -1.55
N GLY A 12 -11.95 20.24 -2.84
CA GLY A 12 -11.19 19.54 -3.88
C GLY A 12 -9.69 19.81 -3.87
N MET A 13 -9.22 20.78 -3.06
CA MET A 13 -7.81 21.22 -3.07
C MET A 13 -7.00 20.66 -1.90
N VAL A 14 -7.65 20.09 -0.87
CA VAL A 14 -6.93 19.51 0.28
C VAL A 14 -6.52 18.04 0.03
N MET A 15 -7.27 17.32 -0.83
CA MET A 15 -6.94 15.93 -1.19
C MET A 15 -5.83 15.79 -2.26
N PHE A 16 -5.42 16.91 -2.90
CA PHE A 16 -4.37 16.89 -3.95
C PHE A 16 -2.97 17.26 -3.47
N CYS A 17 -2.80 17.68 -2.21
CA CYS A 17 -1.48 18.06 -1.68
C CYS A 17 -0.66 16.91 -1.09
N VAL A 18 -1.18 15.70 -0.97
CA VAL A 18 -0.42 14.54 -0.45
C VAL A 18 0.35 13.81 -1.57
N LEU A 19 0.09 14.11 -2.84
CA LEU A 19 0.72 13.41 -3.98
C LEU A 19 1.82 14.20 -4.73
N ALA A 20 2.34 15.29 -4.17
CA ALA A 20 3.24 16.19 -4.94
C ALA A 20 4.57 16.52 -4.24
N LEU A 21 5.12 15.65 -3.39
CA LEU A 21 6.44 15.92 -2.75
C LEU A 21 7.37 14.70 -2.74
N SER A 22 7.54 14.04 -3.89
CA SER A 22 8.70 13.16 -4.09
C SER A 22 9.24 13.23 -5.53
N LEU A 23 9.55 14.45 -5.99
CA LEU A 23 10.27 14.67 -7.24
C LEU A 23 11.46 15.62 -6.99
N THR A 24 12.49 15.13 -6.26
CA THR A 24 13.82 15.72 -6.31
C THR A 24 14.86 14.63 -6.23
N GLY A 25 15.29 14.19 -7.40
CA GLY A 25 16.43 13.29 -7.56
C GLY A 25 16.35 12.60 -8.92
N ASN A 26 16.74 13.28 -10.01
CA ASN A 26 17.02 12.63 -11.29
C ASN A 26 18.30 11.78 -11.19
N ALA A 27 18.27 10.70 -10.41
CA ALA A 27 19.04 9.53 -10.76
C ALA A 27 18.24 8.88 -11.90
N ALA A 28 18.83 8.67 -13.06
CA ALA A 28 18.23 7.89 -14.12
C ALA A 28 17.89 6.54 -13.49
N ALA A 29 16.58 6.25 -13.36
CA ALA A 29 16.13 4.99 -12.82
C ALA A 29 16.85 3.86 -13.56
N ALA A 30 17.43 2.92 -12.83
CA ALA A 30 18.03 1.75 -13.43
C ALA A 30 16.97 1.07 -14.32
N PRO A 31 17.35 0.55 -15.52
CA PRO A 31 16.36 -0.07 -16.38
C PRO A 31 15.70 -1.24 -15.63
N ILE A 32 14.38 -1.24 -15.62
CA ILE A 32 13.57 -2.29 -15.00
C ILE A 32 13.98 -3.64 -15.58
N PRO A 33 14.44 -4.62 -14.79
CA PRO A 33 14.79 -5.94 -15.28
C PRO A 33 13.52 -6.64 -15.78
N ILE A 34 13.52 -7.03 -17.06
CA ILE A 34 12.37 -7.68 -17.69
C ILE A 34 12.68 -9.16 -17.92
N PRO A 35 11.79 -10.10 -17.54
CA PRO A 35 12.00 -11.52 -17.74
C PRO A 35 12.18 -11.88 -19.22
N LYS A 36 12.91 -12.96 -19.47
CA LYS A 36 13.15 -13.49 -20.82
C LYS A 36 11.83 -13.73 -21.57
N GLY A 37 11.76 -13.28 -22.81
CA GLY A 37 10.59 -13.42 -23.68
C GLY A 37 9.54 -12.32 -23.51
N PHE A 38 9.67 -11.47 -22.48
CA PHE A 38 8.79 -10.32 -22.31
C PHE A 38 9.41 -9.05 -22.88
N VAL A 39 8.55 -8.15 -23.36
CA VAL A 39 8.91 -6.79 -23.77
C VAL A 39 7.89 -5.84 -23.17
N LEU A 40 8.37 -4.81 -22.49
CA LEU A 40 7.57 -3.70 -22.01
C LEU A 40 7.82 -2.48 -22.89
N ASP A 41 6.79 -2.03 -23.59
CA ASP A 41 6.83 -0.86 -24.45
C ASP A 41 5.64 0.05 -24.15
N HIS A 42 5.91 1.28 -23.66
CA HIS A 42 4.89 2.28 -23.35
C HIS A 42 3.70 1.73 -22.53
N GLY A 43 3.97 0.93 -21.50
CA GLY A 43 2.95 0.30 -20.66
C GLY A 43 2.24 -0.92 -21.28
N ARG A 44 2.68 -1.33 -22.48
CA ARG A 44 2.20 -2.56 -23.11
C ARG A 44 3.19 -3.69 -22.90
N VAL A 45 2.68 -4.84 -22.50
CA VAL A 45 3.47 -6.05 -22.32
C VAL A 45 3.24 -6.99 -23.49
N THR A 46 4.32 -7.49 -24.09
CA THR A 46 4.25 -8.61 -25.03
C THR A 46 5.07 -9.77 -24.49
N ARG A 47 4.64 -10.99 -24.78
CA ARG A 47 5.39 -12.22 -24.52
C ARG A 47 5.59 -12.95 -25.82
N ASP A 48 6.86 -13.19 -26.20
CA ASP A 48 7.24 -13.84 -27.45
C ASP A 48 6.55 -13.22 -28.68
N GLY A 49 6.40 -11.89 -28.69
CA GLY A 49 5.75 -11.11 -29.73
C GLY A 49 4.22 -11.05 -29.69
N THR A 50 3.57 -11.72 -28.72
CA THR A 50 2.13 -11.66 -28.52
C THR A 50 1.79 -10.60 -27.49
N ALA A 51 0.92 -9.65 -27.84
CA ALA A 51 0.44 -8.64 -26.88
C ALA A 51 -0.38 -9.28 -25.76
N LEU A 52 -0.14 -8.87 -24.51
CA LEU A 52 -0.87 -9.30 -23.35
C LEU A 52 -1.77 -8.16 -22.86
N GLU A 53 -3.03 -8.47 -22.56
CA GLU A 53 -3.94 -7.55 -21.87
C GLU A 53 -3.70 -7.65 -20.36
N CYS A 54 -2.62 -7.02 -19.91
CA CYS A 54 -2.26 -6.99 -18.49
C CYS A 54 -1.63 -5.65 -18.14
N GLU A 55 -1.66 -5.32 -16.86
CA GLU A 55 -0.96 -4.17 -16.29
C GLU A 55 0.30 -4.65 -15.61
N VAL A 56 1.40 -3.91 -15.78
CA VAL A 56 2.64 -4.14 -15.05
C VAL A 56 2.59 -3.32 -13.77
N HIS A 57 2.68 -3.99 -12.65
CA HIS A 57 2.76 -3.38 -11.35
C HIS A 57 4.12 -3.70 -10.75
N GLU A 58 4.83 -2.66 -10.41
CA GLU A 58 6.15 -2.60 -9.79
C GLU A 58 7.08 -3.79 -10.01
N VAL A 59 8.19 -3.48 -10.63
CA VAL A 59 9.35 -4.36 -10.68
C VAL A 59 10.23 -3.90 -9.54
N PRO A 60 10.57 -4.76 -8.58
CA PRO A 60 11.48 -4.39 -7.52
C PRO A 60 12.81 -3.95 -8.09
N ASP A 61 13.27 -2.75 -7.75
CA ASP A 61 14.64 -2.33 -8.02
C ASP A 61 15.59 -3.29 -7.29
N GLU A 62 16.46 -3.97 -8.06
CA GLU A 62 17.55 -4.82 -7.57
C GLU A 62 17.26 -5.60 -6.29
N ILE A 63 16.48 -6.68 -6.39
CA ILE A 63 16.35 -7.64 -5.30
C ILE A 63 17.59 -8.54 -5.29
N ASP A 64 18.50 -8.30 -4.36
CA ASP A 64 19.75 -9.07 -4.19
C ASP A 64 19.54 -10.39 -3.41
N ASN A 65 18.39 -11.02 -3.53
CA ASN A 65 18.11 -12.30 -2.85
C ASN A 65 18.24 -13.54 -3.77
N GLY A 66 18.70 -13.35 -5.00
CA GLY A 66 18.80 -14.42 -6.00
C GLY A 66 17.44 -14.85 -6.59
N ILE A 67 16.33 -14.26 -6.14
CA ILE A 67 14.96 -14.53 -6.60
C ILE A 67 14.39 -13.21 -7.15
N ALA A 68 14.84 -12.80 -8.33
CA ALA A 68 14.20 -11.66 -8.99
C ALA A 68 12.86 -12.13 -9.56
N LEU A 69 11.76 -11.60 -9.04
CA LEU A 69 10.42 -11.84 -9.53
C LEU A 69 9.87 -10.58 -10.21
N TRP A 70 9.22 -10.79 -11.34
CA TRP A 70 8.47 -9.76 -12.03
C TRP A 70 6.99 -10.09 -11.96
N SER A 71 6.15 -9.11 -11.64
CA SER A 71 4.72 -9.30 -11.44
C SER A 71 3.89 -8.60 -12.50
N VAL A 72 2.81 -9.23 -12.91
CA VAL A 72 1.77 -8.63 -13.75
C VAL A 72 0.40 -8.97 -13.19
N VAL A 73 -0.54 -8.04 -13.30
CA VAL A 73 -1.96 -8.34 -13.10
C VAL A 73 -2.56 -8.74 -14.45
N GLY A 74 -3.11 -9.92 -14.53
CA GLY A 74 -3.70 -10.46 -15.73
C GLY A 74 -5.08 -11.04 -15.50
N SER A 75 -5.90 -11.04 -16.56
CA SER A 75 -7.20 -11.71 -16.62
C SER A 75 -7.16 -12.89 -17.57
N GLY A 76 -8.22 -13.71 -17.58
CA GLY A 76 -8.34 -14.82 -18.53
C GLY A 76 -8.24 -14.42 -19.99
N SER A 77 -8.59 -13.17 -20.35
CA SER A 77 -8.39 -12.61 -21.69
C SER A 77 -6.92 -12.40 -22.04
N SER A 78 -6.03 -12.29 -21.05
CA SER A 78 -4.59 -12.10 -21.26
C SER A 78 -3.87 -13.35 -21.79
N GLY A 79 -4.48 -14.52 -21.71
CA GLY A 79 -3.84 -15.80 -22.00
C GLY A 79 -2.82 -16.27 -20.95
N LEU A 80 -2.64 -15.53 -19.85
CA LEU A 80 -1.73 -15.85 -18.75
C LEU A 80 -2.39 -16.67 -17.66
N VAL A 81 -3.72 -16.54 -17.50
CA VAL A 81 -4.54 -17.26 -16.54
C VAL A 81 -5.72 -17.93 -17.23
N LYS A 82 -6.45 -18.78 -16.54
CA LYS A 82 -7.64 -19.43 -17.08
C LYS A 82 -8.75 -18.41 -17.33
N GLU A 83 -9.60 -18.73 -18.32
CA GLU A 83 -10.77 -17.90 -18.61
C GLU A 83 -11.66 -17.72 -17.38
N GLY A 84 -12.04 -16.47 -17.10
CA GLY A 84 -12.83 -16.09 -15.92
C GLY A 84 -12.02 -15.84 -14.64
N GLU A 85 -10.70 -16.05 -14.67
CA GLU A 85 -9.82 -15.73 -13.55
C GLU A 85 -9.14 -14.36 -13.75
N THR A 86 -8.88 -13.67 -12.65
CA THR A 86 -8.04 -12.47 -12.57
C THR A 86 -7.09 -12.62 -11.40
N GLY A 87 -5.83 -12.23 -11.57
CA GLY A 87 -4.87 -12.34 -10.48
C GLY A 87 -3.53 -11.71 -10.77
N VAL A 88 -2.68 -11.71 -9.74
CA VAL A 88 -1.27 -11.32 -9.84
C VAL A 88 -0.47 -12.57 -10.18
N ILE A 89 0.30 -12.48 -11.27
CA ILE A 89 1.15 -13.57 -11.76
C ILE A 89 2.59 -13.14 -11.58
N PHE A 90 3.39 -14.02 -11.00
CA PHE A 90 4.82 -13.78 -10.75
C PHE A 90 5.65 -14.62 -11.70
N PHE A 91 6.65 -13.98 -12.31
CA PHE A 91 7.59 -14.62 -13.23
C PHE A 91 9.02 -14.46 -12.70
N GLY A 92 9.78 -15.54 -12.73
CA GLY A 92 11.23 -15.46 -12.60
C GLY A 92 11.85 -14.80 -13.82
N MET A 93 13.11 -14.38 -13.71
CA MET A 93 13.84 -13.72 -14.80
C MET A 93 14.07 -14.64 -16.02
N ASP A 94 13.88 -15.96 -15.88
CA ASP A 94 13.86 -16.90 -16.99
C ASP A 94 12.55 -16.88 -17.81
N GLY A 95 11.57 -16.08 -17.38
CA GLY A 95 10.26 -15.92 -18.02
C GLY A 95 9.24 -16.99 -17.66
N LYS A 96 9.53 -17.85 -16.68
CA LYS A 96 8.57 -18.86 -16.21
C LYS A 96 7.73 -18.33 -15.07
N SER A 97 6.43 -18.62 -15.11
CA SER A 97 5.52 -18.35 -14.01
C SER A 97 5.93 -19.19 -12.78
N VAL A 98 6.08 -18.54 -11.65
CA VAL A 98 6.45 -19.18 -10.38
C VAL A 98 5.31 -19.20 -9.35
N ALA A 99 4.39 -18.22 -9.43
CA ALA A 99 3.24 -18.13 -8.54
C ALA A 99 2.07 -17.41 -9.20
N PHE A 100 0.87 -17.64 -8.67
CA PHE A 100 -0.36 -16.96 -9.03
C PHE A 100 -1.17 -16.69 -7.78
N ILE A 101 -1.61 -15.44 -7.60
CA ILE A 101 -2.49 -15.01 -6.51
C ILE A 101 -3.82 -14.59 -7.14
N PRO A 102 -4.92 -15.33 -6.94
CA PRO A 102 -6.23 -14.97 -7.46
C PRO A 102 -6.77 -13.73 -6.73
N LEU A 103 -7.14 -12.69 -7.48
CA LEU A 103 -7.71 -11.45 -6.93
C LEU A 103 -9.16 -11.63 -6.47
N ASP A 104 -9.94 -12.51 -7.10
CA ASP A 104 -11.32 -12.80 -6.69
C ASP A 104 -11.43 -13.23 -5.22
N ALA A 105 -10.40 -13.91 -4.70
CA ALA A 105 -10.32 -14.32 -3.31
C ALA A 105 -9.77 -13.24 -2.37
N GLU A 106 -9.10 -12.22 -2.91
CA GLU A 106 -8.41 -11.17 -2.15
C GLU A 106 -9.08 -9.78 -2.29
N GLY A 107 -9.95 -9.57 -3.26
CA GLY A 107 -10.58 -8.30 -3.60
C GLY A 107 -9.94 -7.60 -4.81
N GLU A 108 -10.37 -6.36 -5.10
CA GLU A 108 -9.81 -5.58 -6.20
C GLU A 108 -8.35 -5.22 -5.91
N TYR A 109 -7.48 -5.39 -6.91
CA TYR A 109 -6.09 -4.98 -6.86
C TYR A 109 -5.97 -3.47 -6.64
N GLN A 110 -5.08 -3.07 -5.74
CA GLN A 110 -4.75 -1.65 -5.49
C GLN A 110 -3.26 -1.40 -5.62
N ASP A 111 -2.41 -2.28 -5.02
CA ASP A 111 -0.97 -2.07 -4.99
C ASP A 111 -0.22 -3.35 -4.58
N LEU A 112 1.09 -3.37 -4.82
CA LEU A 112 2.00 -4.45 -4.45
C LEU A 112 3.30 -3.85 -3.90
N ILE A 113 3.58 -4.04 -2.63
CA ILE A 113 4.69 -3.37 -1.93
C ILE A 113 5.72 -4.41 -1.47
N TRP A 114 6.87 -4.44 -2.13
CA TRP A 114 7.97 -5.34 -1.81
C TRP A 114 8.79 -4.87 -0.61
N SER A 115 9.31 -5.83 0.19
CA SER A 115 10.36 -5.54 1.16
C SER A 115 11.66 -5.12 0.44
N PRO A 116 12.55 -4.36 1.11
CA PRO A 116 13.78 -3.87 0.50
C PRO A 116 14.70 -4.97 -0.06
N ASP A 117 14.65 -6.17 0.51
CA ASP A 117 15.41 -7.34 0.06
C ASP A 117 14.62 -8.29 -0.86
N GLY A 118 13.34 -7.99 -1.12
CA GLY A 118 12.44 -8.80 -1.96
C GLY A 118 12.08 -10.17 -1.40
N SER A 119 12.41 -10.46 -0.15
CA SER A 119 12.02 -11.72 0.49
C SER A 119 10.54 -11.76 0.89
N GLN A 120 9.88 -10.61 0.89
CA GLN A 120 8.49 -10.46 1.31
C GLN A 120 7.78 -9.43 0.44
N LEU A 121 6.46 -9.55 0.38
CA LEU A 121 5.63 -8.54 -0.25
C LEU A 121 4.29 -8.40 0.48
N VAL A 122 3.71 -7.21 0.38
CA VAL A 122 2.35 -6.94 0.82
C VAL A 122 1.49 -6.64 -0.40
N LEU A 123 0.49 -7.49 -0.64
CA LEU A 123 -0.57 -7.22 -1.62
C LEU A 123 -1.64 -6.36 -0.96
N VAL A 124 -1.94 -5.24 -1.58
CA VAL A 124 -3.00 -4.31 -1.15
C VAL A 124 -4.23 -4.54 -2.02
N THR A 125 -5.34 -4.87 -1.38
CA THR A 125 -6.63 -5.06 -2.05
C THR A 125 -7.71 -4.25 -1.36
N GLY A 126 -8.72 -3.81 -2.11
CA GLY A 126 -9.83 -3.03 -1.55
C GLY A 126 -10.79 -2.55 -2.63
N GLY A 127 -11.84 -1.85 -2.22
CA GLY A 127 -12.79 -1.19 -3.12
C GLY A 127 -12.42 0.26 -3.41
N ALA A 128 -13.41 1.09 -3.72
CA ALA A 128 -13.24 2.53 -3.97
C ALA A 128 -12.99 3.35 -2.68
N GLY A 129 -13.26 2.77 -1.50
CA GLY A 129 -13.09 3.43 -0.21
C GLY A 129 -11.63 3.56 0.24
N PRO A 130 -11.38 4.26 1.36
CA PRO A 130 -10.05 4.42 1.91
C PRO A 130 -9.55 3.18 2.67
N ASP A 131 -10.45 2.28 3.07
CA ASP A 131 -10.15 1.04 3.75
C ASP A 131 -9.65 -0.02 2.77
N VAL A 132 -8.56 -0.67 3.12
CA VAL A 132 -7.94 -1.73 2.33
C VAL A 132 -7.54 -2.92 3.20
N THR A 133 -7.34 -4.05 2.56
CA THR A 133 -6.73 -5.23 3.16
C THR A 133 -5.28 -5.33 2.70
N PHE A 134 -4.36 -5.45 3.63
CA PHE A 134 -2.97 -5.81 3.41
C PHE A 134 -2.83 -7.32 3.62
N THR A 135 -2.32 -8.03 2.63
CA THR A 135 -2.02 -9.46 2.73
C THR A 135 -0.52 -9.67 2.55
N LEU A 136 0.14 -10.13 3.60
CA LEU A 136 1.57 -10.44 3.58
C LEU A 136 1.82 -11.75 2.84
N PHE A 137 2.87 -11.79 2.04
CA PHE A 137 3.44 -13.01 1.46
C PHE A 137 4.93 -13.05 1.76
N VAL A 138 5.41 -14.24 2.09
CA VAL A 138 6.85 -14.54 2.21
C VAL A 138 7.28 -15.29 0.97
N VAL A 139 8.40 -14.86 0.38
CA VAL A 139 8.96 -15.42 -0.84
C VAL A 139 10.26 -16.13 -0.50
N ASP A 140 10.36 -17.40 -0.86
CA ASP A 140 11.55 -18.21 -0.67
C ASP A 140 11.85 -19.05 -1.94
N ASP A 141 12.90 -19.88 -1.88
CA ASP A 141 13.29 -20.77 -2.97
C ASP A 141 12.24 -21.84 -3.34
N LYS A 142 11.22 -22.01 -2.51
CA LYS A 142 10.09 -22.94 -2.73
C LYS A 142 8.87 -22.26 -3.31
N GLY A 143 8.87 -20.93 -3.39
CA GLY A 143 7.80 -20.11 -3.92
C GLY A 143 7.25 -19.10 -2.93
N MET A 144 5.96 -18.77 -3.06
CA MET A 144 5.30 -17.78 -2.24
C MET A 144 4.38 -18.44 -1.22
N LYS A 145 4.51 -18.02 0.04
CA LYS A 145 3.66 -18.46 1.13
C LYS A 145 2.86 -17.28 1.66
N LYS A 146 1.53 -17.42 1.68
CA LYS A 146 0.64 -16.44 2.28
C LYS A 146 0.82 -16.40 3.81
N GLY A 147 1.00 -15.20 4.34
CA GLY A 147 1.10 -14.91 5.76
C GLY A 147 -0.16 -14.23 6.32
N ALA A 148 0.06 -13.26 7.19
CA ALA A 148 -1.00 -12.53 7.89
C ALA A 148 -1.79 -11.57 6.98
N LYS A 149 -3.02 -11.24 7.42
CA LYS A 149 -3.87 -10.20 6.83
C LYS A 149 -4.15 -9.11 7.85
N PHE A 150 -4.20 -7.87 7.37
CA PHE A 150 -4.45 -6.69 8.19
C PHE A 150 -5.49 -5.81 7.51
N SER A 151 -6.31 -5.11 8.31
CA SER A 151 -7.16 -4.03 7.82
C SER A 151 -6.47 -2.69 8.04
N GLY A 152 -6.38 -1.87 7.01
CA GLY A 152 -5.66 -0.60 7.09
C GLY A 152 -6.16 0.47 6.15
N LEU A 153 -5.51 1.61 6.23
CA LEU A 153 -5.80 2.77 5.39
C LEU A 153 -4.97 2.70 4.11
N ARG A 154 -5.59 2.97 2.96
CA ARG A 154 -4.93 3.04 1.65
C ARG A 154 -3.76 4.04 1.67
N GLY A 155 -2.60 3.63 1.11
CA GLY A 155 -1.38 4.44 1.10
C GLY A 155 -0.69 4.54 2.45
N GLY A 156 -1.23 3.90 3.49
CA GLY A 156 -0.69 3.94 4.85
C GLY A 156 0.20 2.75 5.20
N LEU A 157 1.08 2.29 4.28
CA LEU A 157 2.05 1.22 4.55
C LEU A 157 3.39 1.51 3.91
N ALA A 158 4.49 1.26 4.64
CA ALA A 158 5.84 1.17 4.08
C ALA A 158 6.74 0.26 4.94
N TRP A 159 7.74 -0.36 4.31
CA TRP A 159 8.77 -1.13 4.99
C TRP A 159 9.74 -0.21 5.73
N THR A 160 10.09 -0.56 6.97
CA THR A 160 11.14 0.10 7.75
C THR A 160 12.48 -0.62 7.58
N ASP A 161 12.43 -1.92 7.36
CA ASP A 161 13.56 -2.80 7.07
C ASP A 161 13.02 -4.09 6.40
N PRO A 162 13.89 -5.05 5.99
CA PRO A 162 13.44 -6.27 5.32
C PRO A 162 12.42 -7.12 6.09
N ASN A 163 12.36 -6.99 7.41
CA ASN A 163 11.56 -7.83 8.28
C ASN A 163 10.40 -7.09 8.95
N ARG A 164 10.30 -5.76 8.79
CA ARG A 164 9.29 -4.96 9.49
C ARG A 164 8.69 -3.90 8.58
N PHE A 165 7.40 -3.70 8.69
CA PHE A 165 6.71 -2.62 8.01
C PHE A 165 5.77 -1.87 8.95
N ALA A 166 5.67 -0.56 8.73
CA ALA A 166 4.71 0.29 9.43
C ALA A 166 3.45 0.46 8.60
N PHE A 167 2.30 0.52 9.25
CA PHE A 167 1.04 0.80 8.59
C PHE A 167 0.03 1.52 9.48
N THR A 168 -0.95 2.14 8.83
CA THR A 168 -2.12 2.70 9.52
C THR A 168 -3.18 1.63 9.64
N ARG A 169 -3.40 1.12 10.85
CA ARG A 169 -4.44 0.12 11.16
C ARG A 169 -5.78 0.79 11.44
N ILE A 170 -6.85 0.21 10.92
CA ILE A 170 -8.22 0.60 11.24
C ILE A 170 -8.67 -0.19 12.48
N ASP A 171 -8.81 0.50 13.62
CA ASP A 171 -9.26 -0.11 14.88
C ASP A 171 -10.80 -0.14 15.01
N GLY A 172 -11.49 0.59 14.18
CA GLY A 172 -12.94 0.66 14.16
C GLY A 172 -13.49 1.88 13.46
N VAL A 173 -14.80 1.94 13.39
CA VAL A 173 -15.54 3.05 12.75
C VAL A 173 -16.14 3.94 13.83
N ARG A 174 -16.01 5.26 13.66
CA ARG A 174 -16.73 6.24 14.48
C ARG A 174 -18.15 6.41 13.98
N ASN A 175 -19.06 6.62 14.90
CA ASN A 175 -20.43 7.01 14.54
C ASN A 175 -20.44 8.53 14.32
N VAL A 176 -20.05 8.96 13.11
CA VAL A 176 -20.00 10.36 12.70
C VAL A 176 -21.20 10.67 11.83
N GLY A 177 -21.73 11.90 11.92
CA GLY A 177 -22.87 12.34 11.11
C GLY A 177 -22.51 12.45 9.62
N GLY A 178 -23.51 12.60 8.78
CA GLY A 178 -23.40 12.57 7.31
C GLY A 178 -22.60 13.70 6.64
N GLY A 179 -21.79 14.44 7.40
CA GLY A 179 -20.86 15.48 6.92
C GLY A 179 -19.38 15.15 7.11
N ALA A 180 -19.08 14.01 7.72
CA ALA A 180 -17.69 13.64 8.00
C ALA A 180 -16.90 13.35 6.73
N VAL A 181 -15.62 13.73 6.74
CA VAL A 181 -14.63 13.30 5.73
C VAL A 181 -14.35 11.81 5.96
N GLU A 182 -14.26 11.01 4.90
CA GLU A 182 -14.12 9.55 4.99
C GLU A 182 -13.02 9.09 5.97
N ALA A 183 -11.86 9.77 5.98
CA ALA A 183 -10.76 9.43 6.89
C ALA A 183 -11.09 9.64 8.38
N THR A 184 -11.99 10.57 8.71
CA THR A 184 -12.38 10.86 10.11
C THR A 184 -13.40 9.87 10.65
N ALA A 185 -14.04 9.09 9.76
CA ALA A 185 -14.95 8.03 10.15
C ALA A 185 -14.24 6.84 10.81
N PHE A 186 -12.91 6.74 10.72
CA PHE A 186 -12.15 5.62 11.28
C PHE A 186 -11.37 6.03 12.53
N ARG A 187 -11.22 5.09 13.46
CA ARG A 187 -10.19 5.14 14.50
C ARG A 187 -8.94 4.50 13.93
N LEU A 188 -7.86 5.28 13.81
CA LEU A 188 -6.64 4.92 13.10
C LEU A 188 -5.46 4.88 14.06
N SER A 189 -4.81 3.74 14.18
CA SER A 189 -3.57 3.55 14.96
C SER A 189 -2.37 3.37 14.05
N ALA A 190 -1.23 3.93 14.44
CA ALA A 190 0.05 3.64 13.79
C ALA A 190 0.65 2.37 14.40
N VAL A 191 0.93 1.39 13.57
CA VAL A 191 1.38 0.05 13.97
C VAL A 191 2.62 -0.33 13.18
N LEU A 192 3.58 -0.98 13.83
CA LEU A 192 4.69 -1.68 13.23
C LEU A 192 4.40 -3.18 13.29
N TYR A 193 4.55 -3.90 12.18
CA TYR A 193 4.46 -5.36 12.16
C TYR A 193 5.86 -5.96 12.00
N ASP A 194 6.17 -6.89 12.89
CA ASP A 194 7.42 -7.64 12.90
C ASP A 194 7.14 -9.04 12.34
N VAL A 195 7.65 -9.32 11.15
CA VAL A 195 7.33 -10.54 10.40
C VAL A 195 7.91 -11.80 11.03
N PRO A 196 9.18 -11.85 11.44
CA PRO A 196 9.77 -13.03 12.09
C PRO A 196 9.03 -13.51 13.34
N VAL A 197 8.50 -12.59 14.13
CA VAL A 197 7.79 -12.93 15.36
C VAL A 197 6.26 -12.90 15.20
N GLU A 198 5.78 -12.55 14.00
CA GLU A 198 4.35 -12.46 13.66
C GLU A 198 3.56 -11.58 14.65
N ALA A 199 4.13 -10.43 15.03
CA ALA A 199 3.56 -9.57 16.06
C ALA A 199 3.38 -8.12 15.62
N GLU A 200 2.27 -7.52 16.05
CA GLU A 200 2.02 -6.09 15.94
C GLU A 200 2.54 -5.34 17.17
N ILE A 201 3.25 -4.23 16.91
CA ILE A 201 3.70 -3.28 17.92
C ILE A 201 2.92 -1.99 17.69
N VAL A 202 2.01 -1.65 18.60
CA VAL A 202 1.25 -0.41 18.51
C VAL A 202 2.13 0.75 18.93
N LEU A 203 2.51 1.58 17.97
CA LEU A 203 3.37 2.76 18.20
C LEU A 203 2.56 3.95 18.74
N LYS A 204 1.37 4.16 18.15
CA LYS A 204 0.39 5.15 18.60
C LYS A 204 -1.01 4.55 18.48
N ALA A 205 -1.67 4.42 19.62
CA ALA A 205 -3.03 3.90 19.70
C ALA A 205 -4.06 5.02 19.51
N ALA A 206 -5.05 4.79 18.66
CA ALA A 206 -6.21 5.66 18.53
C ALA A 206 -7.07 5.59 19.81
N ASP A 207 -7.73 6.73 20.11
CA ASP A 207 -8.77 6.80 21.15
C ASP A 207 -10.01 7.55 20.61
N GLU A 208 -10.92 7.94 21.48
CA GLU A 208 -12.14 8.64 21.08
C GLU A 208 -11.88 10.05 20.51
N THR A 209 -10.74 10.66 20.85
CA THR A 209 -10.38 12.03 20.49
C THR A 209 -9.15 12.14 19.59
N ARG A 210 -8.46 11.03 19.33
CA ARG A 210 -7.22 11.00 18.52
C ARG A 210 -7.20 9.87 17.53
N SER A 211 -6.56 10.13 16.41
CA SER A 211 -6.21 9.16 15.35
C SER A 211 -4.83 9.46 14.82
N TYR A 212 -4.17 8.44 14.25
CA TYR A 212 -2.83 8.57 13.72
C TYR A 212 -2.76 7.98 12.33
N THR A 213 -2.28 8.76 11.36
CA THR A 213 -2.04 8.29 10.01
C THR A 213 -0.55 8.24 9.73
N PHE A 214 -0.10 7.16 9.13
CA PHE A 214 1.26 7.02 8.65
C PHE A 214 1.47 7.90 7.40
N GLN A 215 2.62 8.57 7.31
CA GLN A 215 2.98 9.43 6.19
C GLN A 215 4.20 8.91 5.43
N SER A 216 5.28 8.59 6.15
CA SER A 216 6.52 8.10 5.55
C SER A 216 7.43 7.45 6.59
N VAL A 217 8.44 6.74 6.09
CA VAL A 217 9.59 6.23 6.85
C VAL A 217 10.79 7.10 6.52
N SER A 218 11.68 7.35 7.49
CA SER A 218 12.99 7.95 7.22
C SER A 218 13.84 7.05 6.33
N GLU A 219 14.79 7.63 5.60
CA GLU A 219 15.67 6.89 4.67
C GLU A 219 16.41 5.72 5.33
N ASP A 220 16.76 5.86 6.60
CA ASP A 220 17.45 4.82 7.39
C ASP A 220 16.49 3.85 8.10
N GLY A 221 15.19 4.01 7.92
CA GLY A 221 14.16 3.16 8.56
C GLY A 221 13.98 3.39 10.07
N SER A 222 14.72 4.32 10.67
CA SER A 222 14.78 4.49 12.13
C SER A 222 13.61 5.27 12.72
N THR A 223 12.92 6.06 11.90
CA THR A 223 11.80 6.90 12.36
C THR A 223 10.62 6.87 11.40
N LEU A 224 9.42 7.06 11.95
CA LEU A 224 8.18 7.23 11.20
C LEU A 224 7.67 8.65 11.34
N ASN A 225 7.28 9.24 10.22
CA ASN A 225 6.52 10.47 10.20
C ASN A 225 5.03 10.13 10.20
N LEU A 226 4.32 10.67 11.17
CA LEU A 226 2.89 10.47 11.36
C LEU A 226 2.17 11.81 11.36
N THR A 227 0.87 11.80 11.06
CA THR A 227 -0.04 12.88 11.37
C THR A 227 -0.99 12.44 12.47
N GLU A 228 -1.01 13.16 13.59
CA GLU A 228 -2.06 13.05 14.59
C GLU A 228 -3.25 13.93 14.15
N LEU A 229 -4.42 13.33 14.10
CA LEU A 229 -5.71 14.02 14.00
C LEU A 229 -6.33 14.03 15.39
N SER A 230 -6.76 15.19 15.87
CA SER A 230 -7.35 15.32 17.21
C SER A 230 -8.52 16.28 17.26
N VAL A 231 -9.43 16.01 18.19
CA VAL A 231 -10.59 16.86 18.51
C VAL A 231 -10.68 17.07 20.02
N GLU A 232 -11.34 18.14 20.46
CA GLU A 232 -11.58 18.40 21.90
C GLU A 232 -12.63 17.44 22.49
N SER A 233 -13.61 17.03 21.69
CA SER A 233 -14.69 16.13 22.09
C SER A 233 -15.00 15.12 20.98
N PRO A 234 -15.36 13.86 21.29
CA PRO A 234 -15.67 12.85 20.29
C PRO A 234 -16.74 13.24 19.26
N LYS A 235 -17.68 14.10 19.63
CA LYS A 235 -18.72 14.61 18.72
C LYS A 235 -18.19 15.63 17.71
N ASP A 236 -17.00 16.18 17.90
CA ASP A 236 -16.43 17.20 17.04
C ASP A 236 -15.80 16.59 15.76
N TRP A 237 -15.71 15.26 15.67
CA TRP A 237 -15.29 14.56 14.45
C TRP A 237 -16.22 14.81 13.26
N ASP A 238 -17.47 15.27 13.50
CA ASP A 238 -18.42 15.63 12.44
C ASP A 238 -18.14 17.00 11.82
N ASP A 239 -17.28 17.79 12.44
CA ASP A 239 -16.98 19.18 12.05
C ASP A 239 -15.51 19.32 11.64
N PRO A 240 -15.19 19.36 10.34
CA PRO A 240 -13.82 19.47 9.86
C PRO A 240 -13.06 20.70 10.39
N GLU A 241 -13.77 21.77 10.80
CA GLU A 241 -13.13 22.98 11.32
C GLU A 241 -12.62 22.79 12.77
N LYS A 242 -13.06 21.74 13.46
CA LYS A 242 -12.64 21.39 14.82
C LYS A 242 -11.57 20.32 14.87
N ILE A 243 -11.20 19.75 13.73
CA ILE A 243 -10.15 18.75 13.66
C ILE A 243 -8.81 19.47 13.57
N SER A 244 -7.96 19.20 14.54
CA SER A 244 -6.58 19.67 14.54
C SER A 244 -5.66 18.59 13.97
N GLU A 245 -4.74 19.01 13.09
CA GLU A 245 -3.71 18.16 12.50
C GLU A 245 -2.34 18.53 13.07
N HIS A 246 -1.59 17.55 13.52
CA HIS A 246 -0.26 17.73 14.07
C HIS A 246 0.71 16.71 13.51
N ALA A 247 1.75 17.18 12.78
CA ALA A 247 2.82 16.31 12.32
C ALA A 247 3.73 15.92 13.48
N MET A 248 4.07 14.65 13.56
CA MET A 248 4.94 14.10 14.60
C MET A 248 5.86 13.03 14.06
N THR A 249 6.97 12.79 14.77
CA THR A 249 7.90 11.72 14.48
C THR A 249 7.92 10.73 15.64
N VAL A 250 8.01 9.44 15.32
CA VAL A 250 8.09 8.35 16.30
C VAL A 250 9.26 7.45 15.94
N ASP A 251 10.08 7.12 16.94
CA ASP A 251 11.19 6.19 16.74
C ASP A 251 10.67 4.77 16.47
N VAL A 252 11.28 4.07 15.52
CA VAL A 252 11.06 2.65 15.27
C VAL A 252 11.81 1.88 16.36
N PRO A 253 11.14 1.04 17.17
CA PRO A 253 11.82 0.23 18.17
C PRO A 253 12.92 -0.63 17.54
N ALA A 254 14.04 -0.82 18.23
CA ALA A 254 15.05 -1.76 17.78
C ALA A 254 14.46 -3.17 17.62
N ALA A 255 14.94 -3.93 16.63
CA ALA A 255 14.58 -5.33 16.51
C ALA A 255 15.06 -6.08 17.75
N GLY A 256 14.20 -6.89 18.35
CA GLY A 256 14.51 -7.68 19.54
C GLY A 256 15.38 -8.90 19.26
#